data_539aea8fc809202a65997fe9d5f1463d
#
_entry.id   539aea8fc809202a65997fe9d5f1463d
#
_cell.length_a   1.000
_cell.length_b   1.000
_cell.length_c   1.000
_cell.angle_alpha   90.00
_cell.angle_beta   90.00
_cell.angle_gamma   90.00
#
_symmetry.space_group_name_H-M   'P 1'
#
loop_
_entity.id
_entity.type
_entity.pdbx_description
1 polymer ?
#
loop_
_entity_poly.entity_id
_entity_poly.type
_entity_poly.pdbx_seq_one_letter_code
_entity_poly.pdbx_strand_id
1 'polypeptide(L)'
;MNSNKDKKVTIKRSIAKSVSFILPILAVLVLVPRANAQSLTMDGESGIFLQPLADVVPSPQHKFGGPTVSFHAVDAGPVAGNYINAGVEEGFGNWLEFGYTRSNHTDGGNPTISPLFNFSGMNIFNFKAKVLPANYHGHKYLPAISVGGVLRTNDPFVVQAVKHKNATNGDVYVVGTKLFMIGKKFGFVGSAGVRGTNAQKYGYGGNTLDWEARAFGGIAFPIPIKNRILITPAFEVDQEPKRIKYVPTASLPTDLIYAIRISGLPDSKWSIDIGTGHLGATLGPGLNIKVNNAVAIAANYRF
;
A
#
# COMPACT_ATOMS: atom_id res chain seq x y z
N MET A 1 31.87 31.84 8.99
CA MET A 1 32.10 30.44 9.41
C MET A 1 31.06 29.98 10.43
N ASN A 2 29.75 30.04 10.09
CA ASN A 2 28.65 29.71 11.05
C ASN A 2 27.42 29.01 10.42
N SER A 3 27.55 28.48 9.17
CA SER A 3 26.40 27.92 8.42
C SER A 3 26.08 26.42 8.70
N ASN A 4 26.98 25.70 9.39
CA ASN A 4 26.81 24.25 9.54
C ASN A 4 26.13 23.79 10.87
N LYS A 5 25.97 24.69 11.83
CA LYS A 5 25.31 24.34 13.11
C LYS A 5 23.76 24.39 12.97
N ASP A 6 23.22 25.29 12.17
CA ASP A 6 21.78 25.47 12.05
C ASP A 6 21.10 24.36 11.25
N LYS A 7 21.78 23.77 10.26
CA LYS A 7 21.25 22.63 9.51
C LYS A 7 21.07 21.36 10.36
N LYS A 8 22.02 21.09 11.30
CA LYS A 8 21.92 19.93 12.20
C LYS A 8 20.78 20.05 13.22
N VAL A 9 20.48 21.28 13.66
CA VAL A 9 19.39 21.53 14.63
C VAL A 9 18.04 21.39 13.96
N THR A 10 17.89 21.83 12.72
CA THR A 10 16.61 21.72 11.97
C THR A 10 16.25 20.27 11.65
N ILE A 11 17.22 19.44 11.25
CA ILE A 11 17.00 18.01 10.99
C ILE A 11 16.59 17.27 12.28
N LYS A 12 17.27 17.52 13.40
CA LYS A 12 16.89 16.92 14.69
C LYS A 12 15.49 17.32 15.16
N ARG A 13 15.04 18.56 14.91
CA ARG A 13 13.69 19.04 15.27
C ARG A 13 12.60 18.43 14.38
N SER A 14 12.87 18.19 13.09
CA SER A 14 11.93 17.55 12.18
C SER A 14 11.69 16.09 12.57
N ILE A 15 12.77 15.34 12.81
CA ILE A 15 12.67 13.92 13.22
C ILE A 15 11.97 13.80 14.59
N ALA A 16 12.26 14.69 15.55
CA ALA A 16 11.63 14.67 16.88
C ALA A 16 10.12 14.98 16.80
N LYS A 17 9.68 15.86 15.92
CA LYS A 17 8.24 16.15 15.74
C LYS A 17 7.50 14.99 15.08
N SER A 18 8.10 14.29 14.11
CA SER A 18 7.50 13.13 13.46
C SER A 18 7.39 11.94 14.43
N VAL A 19 8.42 11.71 15.26
CA VAL A 19 8.42 10.64 16.25
C VAL A 19 7.42 10.91 17.40
N SER A 20 7.20 12.16 17.81
CA SER A 20 6.25 12.50 18.87
C SER A 20 4.78 12.26 18.49
N PHE A 21 4.44 12.24 17.20
CA PHE A 21 3.08 11.94 16.74
C PHE A 21 2.80 10.43 16.64
N ILE A 22 3.84 9.61 16.51
CA ILE A 22 3.73 8.16 16.32
C ILE A 22 3.60 7.42 17.67
N LEU A 23 4.20 7.94 18.73
CA LEU A 23 4.21 7.30 20.06
C LEU A 23 2.82 7.05 20.69
N PRO A 24 1.84 7.98 20.65
CA PRO A 24 0.53 7.75 21.26
C PRO A 24 -0.33 6.73 20.50
N ILE A 25 -0.09 6.53 19.19
CA ILE A 25 -0.83 5.53 18.38
C ILE A 25 -0.34 4.11 18.72
N LEU A 26 0.94 3.94 19.00
CA LEU A 26 1.51 2.66 19.41
C LEU A 26 0.99 2.18 20.80
N ALA A 27 0.67 3.10 21.70
CA ALA A 27 0.24 2.78 23.06
C ALA A 27 -1.18 2.20 23.15
N VAL A 28 -2.05 2.46 22.16
CA VAL A 28 -3.43 1.97 22.15
C VAL A 28 -3.56 0.52 21.69
N LEU A 29 -2.56 -0.01 20.98
CA LEU A 29 -2.60 -1.34 20.35
C LEU A 29 -2.25 -2.52 21.28
N VAL A 30 -1.88 -2.28 22.53
CA VAL A 30 -1.28 -3.31 23.40
C VAL A 30 -2.31 -4.12 24.22
N LEU A 31 -3.61 -3.81 24.20
CA LEU A 31 -4.53 -4.27 25.25
C LEU A 31 -5.68 -5.21 24.83
N VAL A 32 -5.66 -5.87 23.65
CA VAL A 32 -6.83 -6.69 23.25
C VAL A 32 -6.45 -8.11 22.79
N PRO A 33 -7.24 -9.16 23.18
CA PRO A 33 -6.93 -10.56 22.86
C PRO A 33 -7.51 -11.06 21.52
N ARG A 34 -6.69 -11.86 20.87
CA ARG A 34 -6.82 -12.91 19.82
C ARG A 34 -7.88 -12.82 18.73
N ALA A 35 -7.47 -12.48 17.51
CA ALA A 35 -8.02 -12.90 16.21
C ALA A 35 -7.05 -12.52 15.05
N ASN A 36 -7.22 -13.14 13.88
CA ASN A 36 -6.32 -12.96 12.72
C ASN A 36 -6.25 -11.51 12.26
N ALA A 37 -5.12 -10.84 12.39
CA ALA A 37 -4.87 -9.55 11.76
C ALA A 37 -4.36 -9.78 10.35
N GLN A 38 -5.13 -9.35 9.37
CA GLN A 38 -4.67 -9.23 8.00
C GLN A 38 -4.26 -7.79 7.77
N SER A 39 -3.12 -7.58 7.14
CA SER A 39 -2.69 -6.25 6.78
C SER A 39 -3.40 -5.80 5.52
N LEU A 40 -3.72 -4.53 5.49
CA LEU A 40 -4.29 -3.85 4.32
C LEU A 40 -3.17 -3.12 3.56
N THR A 41 -3.32 -3.03 2.25
CA THR A 41 -2.48 -2.19 1.39
C THR A 41 -2.76 -0.71 1.62
N MET A 42 -2.00 0.16 1.01
CA MET A 42 -2.27 1.60 1.03
C MET A 42 -3.64 1.96 0.41
N ASP A 43 -4.15 1.15 -0.49
CA ASP A 43 -5.48 1.31 -1.09
C ASP A 43 -6.61 0.69 -0.25
N GLY A 44 -6.27 -0.04 0.82
CA GLY A 44 -7.20 -0.62 1.76
C GLY A 44 -7.50 -2.11 1.55
N GLU A 45 -7.07 -2.72 0.46
CA GLU A 45 -7.27 -4.14 0.18
C GLU A 45 -6.39 -5.02 1.06
N SER A 46 -6.84 -6.25 1.33
CA SER A 46 -5.94 -7.21 1.98
C SER A 46 -4.74 -7.57 1.08
N GLY A 47 -3.52 -7.38 1.61
CA GLY A 47 -2.32 -7.49 0.81
C GLY A 47 -1.02 -7.54 1.59
N ILE A 48 0.09 -7.30 0.88
CA ILE A 48 1.41 -7.14 1.49
C ILE A 48 1.55 -5.70 1.98
N PHE A 49 2.03 -4.77 1.16
CA PHE A 49 2.12 -3.36 1.51
C PHE A 49 1.44 -2.47 0.46
N LEU A 50 1.75 -2.68 -0.82
CA LEU A 50 1.09 -2.02 -1.96
C LEU A 50 0.26 -3.01 -2.79
N GLN A 51 0.67 -4.28 -2.85
CA GLN A 51 0.07 -5.26 -3.74
C GLN A 51 -1.00 -6.09 -3.05
N PRO A 52 -2.16 -6.29 -3.68
CA PRO A 52 -3.18 -7.19 -3.18
C PRO A 52 -2.70 -8.65 -3.20
N LEU A 53 -3.12 -9.42 -2.21
CA LEU A 53 -3.07 -10.87 -2.22
C LEU A 53 -4.40 -11.45 -2.70
N ALA A 54 -4.41 -12.72 -3.11
CA ALA A 54 -5.64 -13.41 -3.47
C ALA A 54 -6.51 -13.79 -2.24
N ASP A 55 -6.00 -13.63 -1.03
CA ASP A 55 -6.81 -13.80 0.17
C ASP A 55 -7.67 -12.55 0.41
N VAL A 56 -8.81 -12.74 1.05
CA VAL A 56 -9.74 -11.68 1.47
C VAL A 56 -9.72 -11.55 2.98
N VAL A 57 -10.17 -10.42 3.51
CA VAL A 57 -10.34 -10.22 4.96
C VAL A 57 -11.18 -11.37 5.52
N PRO A 58 -10.68 -12.10 6.55
CA PRO A 58 -11.38 -13.25 7.10
C PRO A 58 -12.73 -12.87 7.67
N SER A 59 -13.73 -13.63 7.31
CA SER A 59 -15.11 -13.49 7.81
C SER A 59 -15.75 -14.86 8.01
N PRO A 60 -16.76 -14.98 8.88
CA PRO A 60 -17.51 -16.23 9.01
C PRO A 60 -18.23 -16.58 7.71
N GLN A 61 -18.49 -17.88 7.50
CA GLN A 61 -19.24 -18.35 6.35
C GLN A 61 -20.64 -17.68 6.31
N HIS A 62 -20.98 -17.09 5.14
CA HIS A 62 -22.25 -16.39 4.90
C HIS A 62 -22.56 -15.20 5.84
N LYS A 63 -21.53 -14.59 6.45
CA LYS A 63 -21.68 -13.42 7.34
C LYS A 63 -20.56 -12.44 7.12
N PHE A 64 -20.80 -11.20 7.54
CA PHE A 64 -19.76 -10.21 7.70
C PHE A 64 -18.82 -10.59 8.84
N GLY A 65 -17.55 -10.27 8.69
CA GLY A 65 -16.56 -10.39 9.76
C GLY A 65 -16.60 -9.20 10.71
N GLY A 66 -15.52 -9.01 11.47
CA GLY A 66 -15.27 -7.74 12.11
C GLY A 66 -14.44 -6.85 11.14
N PRO A 67 -14.74 -5.55 11.07
CA PRO A 67 -14.01 -4.66 10.17
C PRO A 67 -12.53 -4.62 10.54
N THR A 68 -11.69 -4.51 9.52
CA THR A 68 -10.26 -4.23 9.67
C THR A 68 -10.05 -2.75 9.39
N VAL A 69 -9.41 -2.04 10.30
CA VAL A 69 -9.00 -0.65 10.10
C VAL A 69 -7.50 -0.60 9.85
N SER A 70 -7.08 0.34 9.02
CA SER A 70 -5.67 0.57 8.72
C SER A 70 -5.33 2.06 8.81
N PHE A 71 -4.09 2.31 9.15
CA PHE A 71 -3.48 3.62 9.10
C PHE A 71 -2.09 3.49 8.49
N HIS A 72 -1.81 4.27 7.44
CA HIS A 72 -0.51 4.33 6.78
C HIS A 72 0.03 5.75 6.83
N ALA A 73 1.29 5.90 7.17
CA ALA A 73 2.02 7.15 7.04
C ALA A 73 3.24 6.91 6.14
N VAL A 74 3.36 7.69 5.08
CA VAL A 74 4.43 7.58 4.08
C VAL A 74 5.12 8.91 3.94
N ASP A 75 6.43 8.91 4.08
CA ASP A 75 7.31 10.02 3.69
C ASP A 75 7.92 9.68 2.33
N ALA A 76 7.45 10.35 1.29
CA ALA A 76 7.95 10.19 -0.07
C ALA A 76 8.99 11.27 -0.45
N GLY A 77 9.53 11.94 0.55
CA GLY A 77 10.63 12.88 0.42
C GLY A 77 10.23 14.29 0.02
N PRO A 78 11.22 15.18 -0.20
CA PRO A 78 10.98 16.62 -0.31
C PRO A 78 10.20 17.03 -1.56
N VAL A 79 10.11 16.19 -2.56
CA VAL A 79 9.37 16.47 -3.80
C VAL A 79 7.94 15.97 -3.72
N ALA A 80 7.75 14.70 -3.36
CA ALA A 80 6.46 14.05 -3.37
C ALA A 80 5.67 14.24 -2.06
N GLY A 81 6.32 14.72 -0.98
CA GLY A 81 5.66 15.04 0.27
C GLY A 81 5.30 13.82 1.11
N ASN A 82 4.27 13.98 1.95
CA ASN A 82 3.83 12.94 2.86
C ASN A 82 2.40 12.52 2.54
N TYR A 83 2.11 11.23 2.71
CA TYR A 83 0.78 10.65 2.55
C TYR A 83 0.33 10.01 3.84
N ILE A 84 -0.92 10.26 4.20
CA ILE A 84 -1.58 9.64 5.35
C ILE A 84 -2.86 9.01 4.85
N ASN A 85 -2.93 7.68 4.93
CA ASN A 85 -4.08 6.90 4.53
C ASN A 85 -4.75 6.29 5.76
N ALA A 86 -6.05 6.43 5.86
CA ALA A 86 -6.87 5.76 6.86
C ALA A 86 -7.98 4.98 6.17
N GLY A 87 -8.04 3.68 6.42
CA GLY A 87 -8.93 2.77 5.71
C GLY A 87 -9.75 1.88 6.63
N VAL A 88 -10.87 1.41 6.13
CA VAL A 88 -11.69 0.37 6.71
C VAL A 88 -12.06 -0.64 5.64
N GLU A 89 -11.91 -1.91 5.96
CA GLU A 89 -12.16 -3.05 5.08
C GLU A 89 -13.05 -4.06 5.78
N GLU A 90 -14.02 -4.59 5.07
CA GLU A 90 -14.95 -5.60 5.58
C GLU A 90 -14.94 -6.84 4.69
N GLY A 91 -14.93 -8.01 5.31
CA GLY A 91 -15.04 -9.30 4.63
C GLY A 91 -16.41 -9.91 4.73
N PHE A 92 -16.85 -10.62 3.70
CA PHE A 92 -18.09 -11.39 3.71
C PHE A 92 -17.86 -12.82 3.22
N GLY A 93 -18.29 -13.79 4.01
CA GLY A 93 -18.31 -15.22 3.64
C GLY A 93 -16.95 -15.84 3.35
N ASN A 94 -15.86 -15.17 3.68
CA ASN A 94 -14.48 -15.60 3.38
C ASN A 94 -14.14 -15.63 1.88
N TRP A 95 -14.95 -14.95 1.06
CA TRP A 95 -14.76 -14.89 -0.40
C TRP A 95 -14.93 -13.50 -1.00
N LEU A 96 -15.50 -12.55 -0.26
CA LEU A 96 -15.58 -11.14 -0.66
C LEU A 96 -14.90 -10.25 0.37
N GLU A 97 -14.35 -9.14 -0.11
CA GLU A 97 -14.00 -7.98 0.71
C GLU A 97 -14.31 -6.70 -0.06
N PHE A 98 -14.59 -5.65 0.67
CA PHE A 98 -14.77 -4.31 0.13
C PHE A 98 -14.47 -3.28 1.20
N GLY A 99 -14.02 -2.13 0.78
CA GLY A 99 -13.61 -1.12 1.73
C GLY A 99 -13.52 0.27 1.16
N TYR A 100 -13.15 1.15 2.08
CA TYR A 100 -12.92 2.55 1.81
C TYR A 100 -11.66 3.02 2.50
N THR A 101 -10.85 3.79 1.78
CA THR A 101 -9.67 4.45 2.31
C THR A 101 -9.70 5.93 1.95
N ARG A 102 -9.48 6.78 2.95
CA ARG A 102 -9.18 8.20 2.73
C ARG A 102 -7.68 8.40 2.75
N SER A 103 -7.16 8.93 1.66
CA SER A 103 -5.78 9.39 1.56
C SER A 103 -5.74 10.92 1.64
N ASN A 104 -4.86 11.44 2.50
CA ASN A 104 -4.54 12.86 2.58
C ASN A 104 -3.07 13.05 2.24
N HIS A 105 -2.78 14.14 1.54
CA HIS A 105 -1.44 14.50 1.12
C HIS A 105 -1.03 15.84 1.72
N THR A 106 0.22 15.96 2.09
CA THR A 106 0.86 17.21 2.50
C THR A 106 2.10 17.46 1.68
N ASP A 107 2.34 18.73 1.36
CA ASP A 107 3.44 19.14 0.50
C ASP A 107 4.80 18.68 1.02
N GLY A 108 5.70 18.41 0.09
CA GLY A 108 7.12 18.23 0.37
C GLY A 108 7.83 19.58 0.59
N GLY A 109 9.07 19.48 1.06
CA GLY A 109 9.88 20.66 1.36
C GLY A 109 10.48 21.38 0.13
N ASN A 110 10.22 20.90 -1.11
CA ASN A 110 10.70 21.58 -2.32
C ASN A 110 9.67 22.63 -2.78
N PRO A 111 9.95 23.93 -2.64
CA PRO A 111 8.97 24.98 -2.89
C PRO A 111 8.59 25.15 -4.37
N THR A 112 9.38 24.63 -5.29
CA THR A 112 9.15 24.79 -6.73
C THR A 112 8.35 23.63 -7.34
N ILE A 113 8.67 22.41 -6.92
CA ILE A 113 8.12 21.20 -7.57
C ILE A 113 7.01 20.59 -6.72
N SER A 114 7.11 20.65 -5.39
CA SER A 114 6.12 20.04 -4.50
C SER A 114 4.69 20.54 -4.71
N PRO A 115 4.44 21.84 -4.99
CA PRO A 115 3.09 22.33 -5.29
C PRO A 115 2.44 21.71 -6.53
N LEU A 116 3.23 21.14 -7.45
CA LEU A 116 2.72 20.43 -8.63
C LEU A 116 2.10 19.06 -8.26
N PHE A 117 2.45 18.54 -7.10
CA PHE A 117 1.96 17.27 -6.55
C PHE A 117 1.04 17.47 -5.34
N ASN A 118 0.60 18.70 -5.10
CA ASN A 118 -0.29 19.02 -3.99
C ASN A 118 -1.71 18.52 -4.27
N PHE A 119 -1.94 17.27 -3.89
CA PHE A 119 -3.25 16.65 -3.89
C PHE A 119 -3.82 16.76 -2.47
N SER A 120 -4.85 17.56 -2.28
CA SER A 120 -5.47 17.73 -0.96
C SER A 120 -6.01 16.43 -0.37
N GLY A 121 -6.36 15.46 -1.24
CA GLY A 121 -6.78 14.13 -0.81
C GLY A 121 -7.41 13.30 -1.92
N MET A 122 -7.63 12.03 -1.61
CA MET A 122 -8.19 11.04 -2.52
C MET A 122 -9.12 10.09 -1.74
N ASN A 123 -10.30 9.83 -2.28
CA ASN A 123 -11.17 8.76 -1.80
C ASN A 123 -10.90 7.51 -2.63
N ILE A 124 -10.71 6.41 -1.96
CA ILE A 124 -10.37 5.12 -2.56
C ILE A 124 -11.45 4.12 -2.13
N PHE A 125 -12.10 3.50 -3.10
CA PHE A 125 -13.04 2.42 -2.90
C PHE A 125 -12.45 1.17 -3.51
N ASN A 126 -12.47 0.07 -2.80
CA ASN A 126 -11.95 -1.19 -3.29
C ASN A 126 -12.97 -2.32 -3.14
N PHE A 127 -12.79 -3.35 -3.95
CA PHE A 127 -13.57 -4.57 -3.94
C PHE A 127 -12.71 -5.72 -4.43
N LYS A 128 -12.78 -6.87 -3.75
CA LYS A 128 -12.12 -8.10 -4.18
C LYS A 128 -12.98 -9.33 -3.93
N ALA A 129 -13.00 -10.24 -4.90
CA ALA A 129 -13.68 -11.53 -4.80
C ALA A 129 -12.69 -12.66 -5.00
N LYS A 130 -12.62 -13.59 -4.04
CA LYS A 130 -11.85 -14.83 -4.15
C LYS A 130 -12.64 -15.85 -4.95
N VAL A 131 -12.24 -16.05 -6.19
CA VAL A 131 -12.94 -16.94 -7.14
C VAL A 131 -12.46 -18.39 -7.06
N LEU A 132 -11.23 -18.60 -6.56
CA LEU A 132 -10.67 -19.93 -6.36
C LEU A 132 -9.88 -19.97 -5.05
N PRO A 133 -10.23 -20.82 -4.08
CA PRO A 133 -9.41 -20.99 -2.88
C PRO A 133 -8.14 -21.80 -3.21
N ALA A 134 -7.09 -21.57 -2.41
CA ALA A 134 -5.87 -22.37 -2.51
C ALA A 134 -6.16 -23.85 -2.25
N ASN A 135 -5.45 -24.73 -2.96
CA ASN A 135 -5.59 -26.19 -2.87
C ASN A 135 -7.00 -26.71 -3.21
N TYR A 136 -7.73 -26.00 -4.06
CA TYR A 136 -9.09 -26.40 -4.45
C TYR A 136 -9.17 -27.86 -4.89
N HIS A 137 -10.17 -28.60 -4.40
CA HIS A 137 -10.36 -30.03 -4.58
C HIS A 137 -9.12 -30.89 -4.27
N GLY A 138 -8.28 -30.48 -3.33
CA GLY A 138 -7.09 -31.23 -2.93
C GLY A 138 -5.87 -31.06 -3.86
N HIS A 139 -5.98 -30.25 -4.89
CA HIS A 139 -4.88 -29.95 -5.80
C HIS A 139 -3.86 -29.03 -5.15
N LYS A 140 -2.89 -29.58 -4.46
CA LYS A 140 -1.90 -28.87 -3.63
C LYS A 140 -1.06 -27.79 -4.33
N TYR A 141 -1.04 -27.78 -5.66
CA TYR A 141 -0.30 -26.79 -6.45
C TYR A 141 -1.16 -25.59 -6.89
N LEU A 142 -2.48 -25.69 -6.78
CA LEU A 142 -3.35 -24.60 -7.17
C LEU A 142 -3.20 -23.42 -6.20
N PRO A 143 -2.94 -22.19 -6.70
CA PRO A 143 -2.97 -20.98 -5.90
C PRO A 143 -4.42 -20.61 -5.55
N ALA A 144 -4.60 -19.76 -4.56
CA ALA A 144 -5.80 -18.94 -4.48
C ALA A 144 -5.81 -17.95 -5.64
N ILE A 145 -6.99 -17.67 -6.20
CA ILE A 145 -7.16 -16.67 -7.27
C ILE A 145 -8.27 -15.72 -6.86
N SER A 146 -8.00 -14.43 -6.98
CA SER A 146 -8.99 -13.38 -6.76
C SER A 146 -9.02 -12.41 -7.94
N VAL A 147 -10.18 -11.82 -8.13
CA VAL A 147 -10.41 -10.68 -9.00
C VAL A 147 -10.85 -9.49 -8.16
N GLY A 148 -10.41 -8.31 -8.52
CA GLY A 148 -10.77 -7.11 -7.76
C GLY A 148 -10.65 -5.84 -8.57
N GLY A 149 -10.97 -4.74 -7.93
CA GLY A 149 -10.88 -3.42 -8.52
C GLY A 149 -10.79 -2.33 -7.47
N VAL A 150 -10.15 -1.25 -7.86
CA VAL A 150 -9.98 -0.04 -7.07
C VAL A 150 -10.49 1.14 -7.87
N LEU A 151 -11.29 1.98 -7.25
CA LEU A 151 -11.75 3.25 -7.80
C LEU A 151 -11.22 4.38 -6.92
N ARG A 152 -10.52 5.34 -7.53
CA ARG A 152 -9.96 6.50 -6.84
C ARG A 152 -10.55 7.78 -7.39
N THR A 153 -11.03 8.63 -6.49
CA THR A 153 -11.58 9.95 -6.83
C THR A 153 -10.79 11.00 -6.06
N ASN A 154 -10.12 11.89 -6.79
CA ASN A 154 -9.37 12.99 -6.19
C ASN A 154 -10.29 14.12 -5.77
N ASP A 155 -9.87 14.92 -4.79
CA ASP A 155 -10.61 16.09 -4.38
C ASP A 155 -10.73 17.13 -5.52
N PRO A 156 -11.87 17.83 -5.66
CA PRO A 156 -12.12 18.79 -6.74
C PRO A 156 -11.06 19.89 -6.85
N PHE A 157 -10.42 20.26 -5.75
CA PHE A 157 -9.36 21.26 -5.74
C PHE A 157 -8.16 20.87 -6.61
N VAL A 158 -7.76 19.62 -6.58
CA VAL A 158 -6.69 19.07 -7.44
C VAL A 158 -7.07 19.17 -8.92
N VAL A 159 -8.31 18.84 -9.24
CA VAL A 159 -8.85 18.93 -10.61
C VAL A 159 -8.72 20.35 -11.14
N GLN A 160 -9.00 21.35 -10.32
CA GLN A 160 -8.92 22.77 -10.70
C GLN A 160 -7.46 23.24 -10.86
N ALA A 161 -6.59 22.90 -9.93
CA ALA A 161 -5.20 23.34 -9.91
C ALA A 161 -4.39 22.85 -11.13
N VAL A 162 -4.64 21.62 -11.58
CA VAL A 162 -3.93 21.03 -12.74
C VAL A 162 -4.77 20.99 -14.01
N LYS A 163 -5.92 21.65 -14.05
CA LYS A 163 -6.88 21.66 -15.19
C LYS A 163 -7.30 20.26 -15.64
N HIS A 164 -7.30 19.28 -14.75
CA HIS A 164 -7.72 17.92 -15.07
C HIS A 164 -9.25 17.85 -15.14
N LYS A 165 -9.78 17.53 -16.29
CA LYS A 165 -11.21 17.31 -16.48
C LYS A 165 -11.71 16.00 -15.85
N ASN A 166 -10.82 15.07 -15.55
CA ASN A 166 -11.14 13.79 -14.95
C ASN A 166 -10.13 13.48 -13.85
N ALA A 167 -10.59 13.44 -12.62
CA ALA A 167 -9.83 13.12 -11.42
C ALA A 167 -10.11 11.68 -10.93
N THR A 168 -10.86 10.91 -11.70
CA THR A 168 -11.20 9.53 -11.37
C THR A 168 -10.29 8.59 -12.13
N ASN A 169 -9.66 7.67 -11.41
CA ASN A 169 -8.86 6.59 -11.98
C ASN A 169 -9.14 5.29 -11.22
N GLY A 170 -8.66 4.19 -11.74
CA GLY A 170 -8.87 2.93 -11.09
C GLY A 170 -8.08 1.80 -11.70
N ASP A 171 -8.24 0.65 -11.06
CA ASP A 171 -7.65 -0.62 -11.44
C ASP A 171 -8.72 -1.69 -11.50
N VAL A 172 -8.55 -2.64 -12.41
CA VAL A 172 -9.19 -3.95 -12.37
C VAL A 172 -8.09 -4.99 -12.47
N TYR A 173 -8.12 -6.02 -11.63
CA TYR A 173 -7.00 -6.96 -11.57
C TYR A 173 -7.44 -8.40 -11.32
N VAL A 174 -6.52 -9.29 -11.66
CA VAL A 174 -6.53 -10.69 -11.23
C VAL A 174 -5.21 -10.98 -10.53
N VAL A 175 -5.26 -11.67 -9.40
CA VAL A 175 -4.09 -12.03 -8.59
C VAL A 175 -4.17 -13.48 -8.14
N GLY A 176 -3.03 -14.17 -8.23
CA GLY A 176 -2.82 -15.50 -7.68
C GLY A 176 -1.88 -15.45 -6.47
N THR A 177 -2.20 -16.17 -5.39
CA THR A 177 -1.36 -16.24 -4.19
C THR A 177 -1.21 -17.68 -3.73
N LYS A 178 0.01 -18.06 -3.39
CA LYS A 178 0.34 -19.40 -2.92
C LYS A 178 1.34 -19.40 -1.79
N LEU A 179 1.04 -20.19 -0.75
CA LEU A 179 2.02 -20.55 0.27
C LEU A 179 2.80 -21.77 -0.21
N PHE A 180 4.10 -21.63 -0.31
CA PHE A 180 5.05 -22.70 -0.62
C PHE A 180 5.77 -23.12 0.67
N MET A 181 5.75 -24.43 0.95
CA MET A 181 6.44 -24.99 2.11
C MET A 181 7.77 -25.61 1.69
N ILE A 182 8.86 -25.23 2.36
CA ILE A 182 10.19 -25.80 2.23
C ILE A 182 10.43 -26.67 3.46
N GLY A 183 10.24 -27.97 3.30
CA GLY A 183 10.23 -28.89 4.43
C GLY A 183 9.02 -28.68 5.34
N LYS A 184 9.19 -28.93 6.67
CA LYS A 184 8.07 -28.91 7.63
C LYS A 184 7.93 -27.60 8.42
N LYS A 185 8.93 -26.72 8.37
CA LYS A 185 9.01 -25.57 9.28
C LYS A 185 9.14 -24.21 8.60
N PHE A 186 9.55 -24.18 7.36
CA PHE A 186 9.82 -22.95 6.62
C PHE A 186 8.93 -22.86 5.41
N GLY A 187 8.43 -21.68 5.12
CA GLY A 187 7.63 -21.41 3.92
C GLY A 187 7.72 -19.97 3.48
N PHE A 188 7.27 -19.71 2.27
CA PHE A 188 7.11 -18.36 1.75
C PHE A 188 5.78 -18.24 1.00
N VAL A 189 5.25 -17.06 0.99
CA VAL A 189 4.07 -16.70 0.21
C VAL A 189 4.55 -16.01 -1.06
N GLY A 190 4.17 -16.56 -2.22
CA GLY A 190 4.37 -15.93 -3.51
C GLY A 190 3.05 -15.40 -4.05
N SER A 191 3.07 -14.21 -4.62
CA SER A 191 1.92 -13.58 -5.27
C SER A 191 2.32 -13.02 -6.63
N ALA A 192 1.44 -13.16 -7.62
CA ALA A 192 1.61 -12.56 -8.93
C ALA A 192 0.24 -12.22 -9.54
N GLY A 193 0.17 -11.10 -10.23
CA GLY A 193 -1.06 -10.63 -10.84
C GLY A 193 -0.83 -9.72 -12.05
N VAL A 194 -1.93 -9.43 -12.71
CA VAL A 194 -2.00 -8.42 -13.78
C VAL A 194 -3.16 -7.50 -13.47
N ARG A 195 -2.93 -6.19 -13.63
CA ARG A 195 -3.97 -5.17 -13.53
C ARG A 195 -4.12 -4.42 -14.85
N GLY A 196 -5.35 -4.11 -15.24
CA GLY A 196 -5.67 -3.04 -16.15
C GLY A 196 -5.81 -1.78 -15.35
N THR A 197 -5.08 -0.73 -15.67
CA THR A 197 -5.05 0.51 -14.89
C THR A 197 -5.03 1.74 -15.79
N ASN A 198 -5.68 2.80 -15.35
CA ASN A 198 -5.50 4.15 -15.86
C ASN A 198 -4.97 5.11 -14.78
N ALA A 199 -4.49 4.56 -13.68
CA ALA A 199 -3.87 5.28 -12.59
C ALA A 199 -2.35 5.25 -12.69
N GLN A 200 -1.69 6.32 -12.28
CA GLN A 200 -0.26 6.39 -12.13
C GLN A 200 0.11 6.49 -10.66
N LYS A 201 1.17 5.76 -10.27
CA LYS A 201 1.64 5.77 -8.88
C LYS A 201 0.45 5.66 -7.92
N TYR A 202 -0.38 4.63 -8.11
CA TYR A 202 -1.58 4.38 -7.29
C TYR A 202 -2.56 5.57 -7.25
N GLY A 203 -2.66 6.30 -8.37
CA GLY A 203 -3.54 7.47 -8.49
C GLY A 203 -2.94 8.79 -8.02
N TYR A 204 -1.86 8.77 -7.24
CA TYR A 204 -1.18 9.99 -6.80
C TYR A 204 -0.52 10.76 -7.94
N GLY A 205 -0.12 10.09 -9.00
CA GLY A 205 0.40 10.68 -10.23
C GLY A 205 -0.69 11.11 -11.23
N GLY A 206 -1.97 10.93 -10.90
CA GLY A 206 -3.10 11.24 -11.76
C GLY A 206 -3.43 10.13 -12.76
N ASN A 207 -4.03 10.51 -13.88
CA ASN A 207 -4.51 9.57 -14.88
C ASN A 207 -3.50 9.35 -16.00
N THR A 208 -3.49 8.15 -16.56
CA THR A 208 -2.80 7.82 -17.81
C THR A 208 -3.62 8.26 -19.04
N LEU A 209 -3.01 8.17 -20.23
CA LEU A 209 -3.73 8.42 -21.49
C LEU A 209 -4.82 7.38 -21.73
N ASP A 210 -4.44 6.12 -21.56
CA ASP A 210 -5.28 4.95 -21.84
C ASP A 210 -5.18 3.95 -20.68
N TRP A 211 -6.07 2.98 -20.66
CA TRP A 211 -5.92 1.82 -19.82
C TRP A 211 -4.76 0.96 -20.31
N GLU A 212 -3.88 0.59 -19.40
CA GLU A 212 -2.71 -0.21 -19.70
C GLU A 212 -2.68 -1.46 -18.81
N ALA A 213 -2.34 -2.61 -19.40
CA ALA A 213 -2.09 -3.82 -18.63
C ALA A 213 -0.69 -3.77 -18.00
N ARG A 214 -0.59 -4.03 -16.68
CA ARG A 214 0.64 -4.00 -15.90
C ARG A 214 0.72 -5.21 -15.00
N ALA A 215 1.91 -5.82 -14.92
CA ALA A 215 2.15 -6.93 -14.03
C ALA A 215 2.62 -6.42 -12.67
N PHE A 216 2.26 -7.17 -11.64
CA PHE A 216 2.71 -6.96 -10.28
C PHE A 216 2.94 -8.29 -9.57
N GLY A 217 3.67 -8.26 -8.47
CA GLY A 217 3.88 -9.45 -7.66
C GLY A 217 4.71 -9.19 -6.42
N GLY A 218 4.80 -10.20 -5.59
CA GLY A 218 5.56 -10.12 -4.36
C GLY A 218 5.87 -11.47 -3.75
N ILE A 219 6.78 -11.43 -2.80
CA ILE A 219 7.15 -12.58 -2.00
C ILE A 219 7.27 -12.17 -0.53
N ALA A 220 6.77 -13.00 0.36
CA ALA A 220 6.82 -12.76 1.80
C ALA A 220 7.27 -14.02 2.55
N PHE A 221 8.06 -13.84 3.60
CA PHE A 221 8.67 -14.93 4.37
C PHE A 221 8.18 -14.87 5.83
N PRO A 222 7.07 -15.54 6.20
CA PRO A 222 6.58 -15.56 7.56
C PRO A 222 7.51 -16.38 8.47
N ILE A 223 8.12 -15.72 9.45
CA ILE A 223 9.09 -16.30 10.40
C ILE A 223 8.52 -16.21 11.81
N PRO A 224 8.04 -17.32 12.40
CA PRO A 224 7.55 -17.31 13.77
C PRO A 224 8.68 -17.18 14.79
N ILE A 225 8.53 -16.25 15.74
CA ILE A 225 9.48 -16.01 16.83
C ILE A 225 8.84 -16.43 18.16
N LYS A 226 9.45 -17.43 18.81
CA LYS A 226 9.04 -17.92 20.14
C LYS A 226 7.53 -18.18 20.29
N ASN A 227 6.85 -18.58 19.22
CA ASN A 227 5.40 -18.85 19.19
C ASN A 227 4.52 -17.69 19.69
N ARG A 228 4.97 -16.44 19.57
CA ARG A 228 4.23 -15.25 20.02
C ARG A 228 4.13 -14.17 18.97
N ILE A 229 5.16 -14.02 18.16
CA ILE A 229 5.29 -12.95 17.16
C ILE A 229 5.61 -13.60 15.82
N LEU A 230 5.02 -13.06 14.76
CA LEU A 230 5.35 -13.37 13.39
C LEU A 230 6.06 -12.17 12.79
N ILE A 231 7.27 -12.36 12.30
CA ILE A 231 8.00 -11.37 11.52
C ILE A 231 7.98 -11.83 10.07
N THR A 232 7.52 -10.97 9.19
CA THR A 232 7.34 -11.32 7.77
C THR A 232 8.06 -10.29 6.90
N PRO A 233 9.34 -10.49 6.58
CA PRO A 233 9.98 -9.74 5.51
C PRO A 233 9.28 -10.01 4.19
N ALA A 234 9.12 -8.96 3.38
CA ALA A 234 8.45 -9.03 2.09
C ALA A 234 9.13 -8.13 1.06
N PHE A 235 8.98 -8.51 -0.19
CA PHE A 235 9.43 -7.77 -1.35
C PHE A 235 8.32 -7.72 -2.39
N GLU A 236 8.08 -6.55 -2.98
CA GLU A 236 7.08 -6.34 -4.02
C GLU A 236 7.68 -5.64 -5.23
N VAL A 237 7.17 -5.98 -6.40
CA VAL A 237 7.47 -5.31 -7.68
C VAL A 237 6.16 -4.91 -8.35
N ASP A 238 6.13 -3.70 -8.89
CA ASP A 238 4.97 -3.18 -9.57
C ASP A 238 5.35 -2.42 -10.84
N GLN A 239 4.82 -2.88 -11.98
CA GLN A 239 5.00 -2.20 -13.23
C GLN A 239 4.05 -1.01 -13.33
N GLU A 240 4.62 0.16 -13.59
CA GLU A 240 3.86 1.40 -13.79
C GLU A 240 3.46 1.61 -15.26
N PRO A 241 2.31 2.25 -15.51
CA PRO A 241 1.96 2.74 -16.85
C PRO A 241 3.01 3.70 -17.36
N LYS A 242 3.37 3.57 -18.63
CA LYS A 242 4.45 4.34 -19.25
C LYS A 242 4.01 5.70 -19.79
N ARG A 243 2.71 5.90 -20.01
CA ARG A 243 2.16 7.12 -20.63
C ARG A 243 1.41 7.96 -19.63
N ILE A 244 1.99 9.10 -19.30
CA ILE A 244 1.30 10.11 -18.49
C ILE A 244 0.55 11.07 -19.41
N LYS A 245 -0.76 11.24 -19.18
CA LYS A 245 -1.64 12.04 -20.04
C LYS A 245 -1.15 13.46 -20.26
N TYR A 246 -0.53 14.06 -19.27
CA TYR A 246 -0.14 15.46 -19.28
C TYR A 246 1.36 15.67 -19.36
N VAL A 247 2.17 14.61 -19.29
CA VAL A 247 3.61 14.65 -19.39
C VAL A 247 4.09 13.50 -20.27
N PRO A 248 3.95 13.62 -21.61
CA PRO A 248 4.26 12.52 -22.54
C PRO A 248 5.74 12.11 -22.52
N THR A 249 6.61 12.95 -21.97
CA THR A 249 8.04 12.69 -21.79
C THR A 249 8.38 11.95 -20.50
N ALA A 250 7.39 11.66 -19.67
CA ALA A 250 7.62 10.98 -18.41
C ALA A 250 8.02 9.51 -18.62
N SER A 251 8.96 9.07 -17.81
CA SER A 251 9.37 7.68 -17.68
C SER A 251 9.17 7.22 -16.24
N LEU A 252 8.34 6.20 -16.06
CA LEU A 252 8.08 5.60 -14.77
C LEU A 252 8.77 4.24 -14.71
N PRO A 253 9.75 4.07 -13.82
CA PRO A 253 10.36 2.78 -13.59
C PRO A 253 9.37 1.83 -12.87
N THR A 254 9.70 0.56 -12.88
CA THR A 254 9.04 -0.44 -12.02
C THR A 254 9.31 -0.09 -10.56
N ASP A 255 8.27 -0.07 -9.75
CA ASP A 255 8.39 0.17 -8.32
C ASP A 255 8.89 -1.07 -7.59
N LEU A 256 9.82 -0.85 -6.67
CA LEU A 256 10.41 -1.89 -5.82
C LEU A 256 10.15 -1.52 -4.38
N ILE A 257 9.48 -2.40 -3.64
CA ILE A 257 9.10 -2.17 -2.26
C ILE A 257 9.67 -3.28 -1.38
N TYR A 258 10.21 -2.89 -0.25
CA TYR A 258 10.68 -3.77 0.81
C TYR A 258 9.87 -3.47 2.06
N ALA A 259 9.31 -4.48 2.68
CA ALA A 259 8.53 -4.32 3.90
C ALA A 259 8.90 -5.39 4.94
N ILE A 260 8.72 -5.05 6.19
CA ILE A 260 8.76 -5.98 7.31
C ILE A 260 7.45 -5.83 8.07
N ARG A 261 6.66 -6.89 8.10
CA ARG A 261 5.47 -6.98 8.93
C ARG A 261 5.79 -7.61 10.26
N ILE A 262 5.28 -7.03 11.32
CA ILE A 262 5.30 -7.59 12.68
C ILE A 262 3.84 -7.77 13.08
N SER A 263 3.47 -9.00 13.44
CA SER A 263 2.13 -9.29 13.96
C SER A 263 2.22 -10.28 15.11
N GLY A 264 1.14 -10.48 15.84
CA GLY A 264 1.03 -11.66 16.70
C GLY A 264 1.03 -12.94 15.86
N LEU A 265 0.94 -14.09 16.51
CA LEU A 265 0.70 -15.36 15.82
C LEU A 265 -0.59 -15.30 15.01
N PRO A 266 -0.88 -16.29 14.13
CA PRO A 266 -1.97 -16.22 13.14
C PRO A 266 -3.30 -15.69 13.63
N ASP A 267 -3.56 -15.75 14.92
CA ASP A 267 -4.80 -15.29 15.56
C ASP A 267 -4.73 -13.85 16.11
N SER A 268 -3.67 -13.10 15.84
CA SER A 268 -3.56 -11.71 16.29
C SER A 268 -4.53 -10.79 15.56
N LYS A 269 -5.08 -9.82 16.29
CA LYS A 269 -5.92 -8.76 15.71
C LYS A 269 -5.14 -7.58 15.15
N TRP A 270 -3.85 -7.53 15.34
CA TRP A 270 -3.03 -6.39 14.96
C TRP A 270 -1.83 -6.77 14.12
N SER A 271 -1.41 -5.88 13.24
CA SER A 271 -0.11 -5.90 12.59
C SER A 271 0.46 -4.48 12.47
N ILE A 272 1.78 -4.42 12.43
CA ILE A 272 2.55 -3.21 12.13
C ILE A 272 3.45 -3.55 10.95
N ASP A 273 3.43 -2.71 9.92
CA ASP A 273 4.29 -2.84 8.76
C ASP A 273 5.25 -1.65 8.71
N ILE A 274 6.51 -1.90 8.42
CA ILE A 274 7.52 -0.88 8.13
C ILE A 274 8.05 -1.19 6.75
N GLY A 275 8.02 -0.20 5.86
CA GLY A 275 8.43 -0.39 4.48
C GLY A 275 9.31 0.75 3.95
N THR A 276 10.02 0.45 2.89
CA THR A 276 10.72 1.42 2.07
C THR A 276 10.51 1.08 0.61
N GLY A 277 10.37 2.10 -0.24
CA GLY A 277 10.11 1.91 -1.66
C GLY A 277 11.01 2.76 -2.54
N HIS A 278 11.43 2.18 -3.65
CA HIS A 278 12.06 2.90 -4.75
C HIS A 278 10.98 3.25 -5.78
N LEU A 279 10.46 4.48 -5.68
CA LEU A 279 9.30 4.98 -6.42
C LEU A 279 9.72 6.18 -7.30
N GLY A 280 10.62 5.97 -8.22
CA GLY A 280 11.14 7.07 -9.04
C GLY A 280 10.23 7.48 -10.19
N ALA A 281 10.42 8.69 -10.72
CA ALA A 281 9.88 9.13 -12.00
C ALA A 281 10.80 10.16 -12.64
N THR A 282 10.93 10.13 -13.96
CA THR A 282 11.53 11.20 -14.75
C THR A 282 10.42 11.86 -15.55
N LEU A 283 10.12 13.12 -15.29
CA LEU A 283 9.05 13.85 -15.97
C LEU A 283 9.51 14.54 -17.26
N GLY A 284 10.82 14.71 -17.42
CA GLY A 284 11.41 15.32 -18.61
C GLY A 284 12.91 15.60 -18.43
N PRO A 285 13.61 16.14 -19.43
CA PRO A 285 15.02 16.46 -19.32
C PRO A 285 15.29 17.37 -18.10
N GLY A 286 16.10 16.89 -17.16
CA GLY A 286 16.45 17.61 -15.94
C GLY A 286 15.40 17.59 -14.83
N LEU A 287 14.21 17.00 -15.03
CA LEU A 287 13.14 16.93 -14.03
C LEU A 287 12.97 15.48 -13.52
N ASN A 288 13.90 15.07 -12.69
CA ASN A 288 13.86 13.78 -12.02
C ASN A 288 13.19 13.90 -10.66
N ILE A 289 12.06 13.22 -10.49
CA ILE A 289 11.49 12.97 -9.18
C ILE A 289 12.17 11.73 -8.62
N LYS A 290 13.28 11.96 -7.95
CA LYS A 290 14.00 10.89 -7.26
C LYS A 290 13.32 10.62 -5.93
N VAL A 291 12.29 9.79 -5.91
CA VAL A 291 11.81 9.18 -4.67
C VAL A 291 12.59 7.89 -4.47
N ASN A 292 13.88 8.05 -4.17
CA ASN A 292 14.78 6.89 -4.07
C ASN A 292 14.53 6.06 -2.80
N ASN A 293 13.91 6.64 -1.77
CA ASN A 293 13.69 5.96 -0.49
C ASN A 293 12.44 6.56 0.18
N ALA A 294 11.26 6.27 -0.36
CA ALA A 294 10.05 6.47 0.43
C ALA A 294 10.12 5.56 1.66
N VAL A 295 9.80 6.09 2.83
CA VAL A 295 9.72 5.33 4.06
C VAL A 295 8.29 5.35 4.54
N ALA A 296 7.79 4.20 4.96
CA ALA A 296 6.40 4.07 5.37
C ALA A 296 6.26 3.22 6.62
N ILE A 297 5.25 3.54 7.41
CA ILE A 297 4.77 2.72 8.51
C ILE A 297 3.27 2.53 8.36
N ALA A 298 2.80 1.32 8.64
CA ALA A 298 1.38 1.03 8.70
C ALA A 298 1.02 0.31 10.01
N ALA A 299 -0.19 0.56 10.48
CA ALA A 299 -0.78 -0.15 11.59
C ALA A 299 -2.17 -0.64 11.19
N ASN A 300 -2.45 -1.90 11.45
CA ASN A 300 -3.71 -2.53 11.14
C ASN A 300 -4.31 -3.15 12.40
N TYR A 301 -5.62 -3.05 12.53
CA TYR A 301 -6.36 -3.67 13.62
C TYR A 301 -7.69 -4.22 13.12
N ARG A 302 -8.01 -5.47 13.51
CA ARG A 302 -9.27 -6.13 13.21
C ARG A 302 -10.13 -6.24 14.47
N PHE A 303 -11.37 -5.87 14.39
CA PHE A 303 -12.35 -5.94 15.48
C PHE A 303 -12.95 -7.33 15.70
#